data_e03152bf00cc24b2499e648e69c97ada
#
_entry.id   e03152bf00cc24b2499e648e69c97ada
#
_cell.length_a   1.000
_cell.length_b   1.000
_cell.length_c   1.000
_cell.angle_alpha   90.00
_cell.angle_beta   90.00
_cell.angle_gamma   90.00
#
_symmetry.space_group_name_H-M   'P 1'
#
loop_
_entity.id
_entity.type
_entity.pdbx_description
1 polymer ?
#
loop_
_entity_poly.entity_id
_entity_poly.type
_entity_poly.pdbx_seq_one_letter_code
_entity_poly.pdbx_strand_id
1 'polypeptide(L)'
;MILETLFNISGWKFLLLCVFLLVLTWLLYKVVEERLSPLQRIPCPPGGLPLIGHLVTLYRSGGLLKMVRVWTKQYPSMFILHPGFGFGIGGYMVCVTDPELIRFVAIKNAHKFERTQFLNWIVPSVSKGLFGSVGKAHARQKRIIGPAFSSANLKGFLNVFLENSEKLVQHWCDQLLKNTAEPKQFIDVKVLDDLSHLTLDVIGQSAFGYNFNTLLGGDSKISIAFATSLSAMDFKYLICKFLIPFFDYLPLPVNKKFQKAREISDNTVLEVIRERRRQKTEGSHLSAKKDLLDLLMDMHDEETDSRMNDEELRSQVFTFILAGNETSSVSMAWTLYELARNPQVQEKLRAEVEAAFGDSDDLTWEKVEKMHYLENVIKESLRLHSPADINSRVALSDAEIGGHFVPAGTYILLPMDALQRSLSFWSNPETFDPDRFQQKDDQTNILPYTYFPFGCGPRMCIGYKFATMEMKVVLAELVKNFSFGEVPDCVVKEVSRGTVQPDGLKIRISPVERL
;
A
#
# COMPACT_ATOMS: atom_id res chain seq x y z
N MET A 1 -29.46 54.75 -4.05
CA MET A 1 -30.22 53.53 -4.36
C MET A 1 -29.46 52.27 -4.06
N ILE A 2 -28.26 51.96 -4.62
CA ILE A 2 -27.50 50.71 -4.30
C ILE A 2 -26.92 50.72 -2.89
N LEU A 3 -26.42 51.87 -2.41
CA LEU A 3 -25.91 52.04 -1.04
C LEU A 3 -27.01 52.02 0.04
N GLU A 4 -28.20 52.54 -0.25
CA GLU A 4 -29.33 52.55 0.70
C GLU A 4 -29.96 51.18 0.90
N THR A 5 -29.93 50.31 -0.13
CA THR A 5 -30.35 48.90 0.00
C THR A 5 -29.36 48.05 0.82
N LEU A 6 -28.07 48.40 0.86
CA LEU A 6 -27.08 47.74 1.70
C LEU A 6 -27.23 48.07 3.21
N PHE A 7 -27.74 49.26 3.57
CA PHE A 7 -27.94 49.66 4.95
C PHE A 7 -29.18 49.01 5.62
N ASN A 8 -30.11 48.46 4.83
CA ASN A 8 -31.34 47.86 5.34
C ASN A 8 -31.26 46.31 5.46
N ILE A 9 -30.08 45.72 5.26
CA ILE A 9 -29.87 44.25 5.38
C ILE A 9 -29.58 43.96 6.85
N SER A 10 -30.39 43.12 7.49
CA SER A 10 -30.09 42.63 8.85
C SER A 10 -28.67 42.01 8.88
N GLY A 11 -27.91 42.20 9.97
CA GLY A 11 -26.48 41.89 10.05
C GLY A 11 -26.09 40.50 9.56
N TRP A 12 -26.95 39.50 9.76
CA TRP A 12 -26.71 38.16 9.27
C TRP A 12 -26.86 38.01 7.73
N LYS A 13 -27.74 38.77 7.08
CA LYS A 13 -27.89 38.82 5.63
C LYS A 13 -26.68 39.49 4.97
N PHE A 14 -26.13 40.53 5.60
CA PHE A 14 -24.89 41.17 5.18
C PHE A 14 -23.71 40.20 5.27
N LEU A 15 -23.61 39.45 6.37
CA LEU A 15 -22.59 38.44 6.55
C LEU A 15 -22.69 37.33 5.46
N LEU A 16 -23.90 36.85 5.17
CA LEU A 16 -24.13 35.88 4.09
C LEU A 16 -23.75 36.42 2.72
N LEU A 17 -24.04 37.67 2.43
CA LEU A 17 -23.64 38.32 1.17
C LEU A 17 -22.11 38.41 1.08
N CYS A 18 -21.42 38.81 2.14
CA CYS A 18 -19.96 38.85 2.18
C CYS A 18 -19.36 37.47 1.97
N VAL A 19 -19.87 36.45 2.64
CA VAL A 19 -19.42 35.06 2.43
C VAL A 19 -19.65 34.60 0.99
N PHE A 20 -20.83 34.89 0.44
CA PHE A 20 -21.15 34.56 -0.96
C PHE A 20 -20.19 35.24 -1.94
N LEU A 21 -19.92 36.55 -1.76
CA LEU A 21 -18.98 37.31 -2.61
C LEU A 21 -17.56 36.77 -2.47
N LEU A 22 -17.11 36.40 -1.28
CA LEU A 22 -15.80 35.78 -1.04
C LEU A 22 -15.69 34.45 -1.77
N VAL A 23 -16.72 33.59 -1.65
CA VAL A 23 -16.76 32.30 -2.34
C VAL A 23 -16.77 32.49 -3.85
N LEU A 24 -17.58 33.43 -4.36
CA LEU A 24 -17.64 33.72 -5.79
C LEU A 24 -16.29 34.24 -6.33
N THR A 25 -15.66 35.17 -5.60
CA THR A 25 -14.33 35.69 -5.96
C THR A 25 -13.28 34.58 -5.96
N TRP A 26 -13.32 33.70 -4.94
CA TRP A 26 -12.44 32.56 -4.87
C TRP A 26 -12.66 31.58 -6.04
N LEU A 27 -13.91 31.30 -6.39
CA LEU A 27 -14.25 30.44 -7.54
C LEU A 27 -13.75 31.07 -8.85
N LEU A 28 -13.97 32.36 -9.07
CA LEU A 28 -13.47 33.08 -10.24
C LEU A 28 -11.94 33.05 -10.30
N TYR A 29 -11.27 33.29 -9.17
CA TYR A 29 -9.82 33.18 -9.08
C TYR A 29 -9.34 31.77 -9.50
N LYS A 30 -9.99 30.72 -9.00
CA LYS A 30 -9.64 29.34 -9.35
C LYS A 30 -9.86 29.03 -10.84
N VAL A 31 -10.91 29.54 -11.46
CA VAL A 31 -11.12 29.41 -12.92
C VAL A 31 -10.03 30.12 -13.71
N VAL A 32 -9.61 31.31 -13.28
CA VAL A 32 -8.52 32.05 -13.93
C VAL A 32 -7.19 31.33 -13.75
N GLU A 33 -6.88 30.87 -12.54
CA GLU A 33 -5.68 30.07 -12.24
C GLU A 33 -5.63 28.80 -13.13
N GLU A 34 -6.76 28.10 -13.25
CA GLU A 34 -6.89 26.93 -14.13
C GLU A 34 -6.61 27.30 -15.59
N ARG A 35 -7.20 28.39 -16.08
CA ARG A 35 -7.07 28.84 -17.48
C ARG A 35 -5.68 29.36 -17.82
N LEU A 36 -4.97 29.93 -16.87
CA LEU A 36 -3.62 30.46 -17.06
C LEU A 36 -2.52 29.46 -16.70
N SER A 37 -2.87 28.27 -16.23
CA SER A 37 -1.88 27.27 -15.82
C SER A 37 -1.01 26.82 -17.00
N PRO A 38 0.33 26.88 -16.88
CA PRO A 38 1.24 26.37 -17.91
C PRO A 38 1.07 24.87 -18.16
N LEU A 39 0.48 24.14 -17.22
CA LEU A 39 0.20 22.71 -17.34
C LEU A 39 -0.82 22.38 -18.43
N GLN A 40 -1.63 23.35 -18.88
CA GLN A 40 -2.55 23.13 -20.01
C GLN A 40 -1.86 22.78 -21.34
N ARG A 41 -0.54 23.00 -21.45
CA ARG A 41 0.24 22.56 -22.61
C ARG A 41 0.48 21.04 -22.64
N ILE A 42 0.28 20.37 -21.53
CA ILE A 42 0.34 18.91 -21.43
C ILE A 42 -1.01 18.34 -21.88
N PRO A 43 -1.04 17.22 -22.62
CA PRO A 43 -2.29 16.61 -23.06
C PRO A 43 -3.27 16.37 -21.89
N CYS A 44 -4.54 16.77 -22.09
CA CYS A 44 -5.60 16.60 -21.11
C CYS A 44 -6.64 15.61 -21.64
N PRO A 45 -6.90 14.48 -20.96
CA PRO A 45 -7.97 13.59 -21.35
C PRO A 45 -9.34 14.28 -21.34
N PRO A 46 -10.29 13.83 -22.18
CA PRO A 46 -11.61 14.44 -22.26
C PRO A 46 -12.47 14.16 -21.00
N GLY A 47 -13.51 14.98 -20.81
CA GLY A 47 -14.50 14.82 -19.72
C GLY A 47 -14.20 15.65 -18.48
N GLY A 48 -13.19 16.51 -18.50
CA GLY A 48 -12.95 17.52 -17.47
C GLY A 48 -13.98 18.66 -17.58
N LEU A 49 -14.59 19.02 -16.45
CA LEU A 49 -15.51 20.15 -16.33
C LEU A 49 -14.82 21.27 -15.51
N PRO A 50 -15.13 22.56 -15.80
CA PRO A 50 -14.57 23.65 -14.99
C PRO A 50 -14.79 23.41 -13.50
N LEU A 51 -13.81 23.73 -12.67
CA LEU A 51 -13.78 23.60 -11.23
C LEU A 51 -13.85 22.17 -10.67
N ILE A 52 -14.73 21.33 -11.19
CA ILE A 52 -14.90 19.94 -10.70
C ILE A 52 -14.01 18.92 -11.45
N GLY A 53 -13.36 19.37 -12.52
CA GLY A 53 -12.42 18.55 -13.28
C GLY A 53 -13.01 17.22 -13.73
N HIS A 54 -12.25 16.16 -13.56
CA HIS A 54 -12.63 14.79 -13.94
C HIS A 54 -13.40 14.02 -12.86
N LEU A 55 -13.94 14.68 -11.81
CA LEU A 55 -14.67 13.97 -10.73
C LEU A 55 -15.84 13.12 -11.25
N VAL A 56 -16.58 13.63 -12.24
CA VAL A 56 -17.69 12.86 -12.84
C VAL A 56 -17.17 11.66 -13.60
N THR A 57 -16.11 11.83 -14.38
CA THR A 57 -15.44 10.75 -15.12
C THR A 57 -14.86 9.72 -14.16
N LEU A 58 -14.22 10.17 -13.08
CA LEU A 58 -13.67 9.33 -12.03
C LEU A 58 -14.74 8.46 -11.35
N TYR A 59 -15.91 9.05 -11.04
CA TYR A 59 -17.02 8.32 -10.47
C TYR A 59 -17.59 7.28 -11.46
N ARG A 60 -17.79 7.66 -12.72
CA ARG A 60 -18.33 6.78 -13.78
C ARG A 60 -17.39 5.64 -14.15
N SER A 61 -16.09 5.85 -14.13
CA SER A 61 -15.09 4.81 -14.41
C SER A 61 -14.89 3.81 -13.26
N GLY A 62 -15.49 4.07 -12.10
CA GLY A 62 -15.36 3.23 -10.92
C GLY A 62 -14.05 3.42 -10.14
N GLY A 63 -13.41 4.60 -10.26
CA GLY A 63 -12.25 5.00 -9.47
C GLY A 63 -11.04 5.43 -10.29
N LEU A 64 -10.06 6.00 -9.59
CA LEU A 64 -8.83 6.57 -10.17
C LEU A 64 -8.02 5.53 -10.94
N LEU A 65 -7.85 4.35 -10.36
CA LEU A 65 -7.07 3.25 -10.93
C LEU A 65 -7.55 2.89 -12.35
N LYS A 66 -8.84 2.59 -12.48
CA LYS A 66 -9.44 2.19 -13.77
C LYS A 66 -9.36 3.32 -14.80
N MET A 67 -9.61 4.55 -14.36
CA MET A 67 -9.53 5.72 -15.23
C MET A 67 -8.09 5.94 -15.75
N VAL A 68 -7.10 5.85 -14.88
CA VAL A 68 -5.68 6.01 -15.25
C VAL A 68 -5.23 4.88 -16.19
N ARG A 69 -5.63 3.63 -15.95
CA ARG A 69 -5.36 2.50 -16.88
C ARG A 69 -5.84 2.78 -18.30
N VAL A 70 -7.04 3.35 -18.45
CA VAL A 70 -7.59 3.70 -19.77
C VAL A 70 -6.79 4.81 -20.42
N TRP A 71 -6.47 5.86 -19.69
CA TRP A 71 -5.79 7.02 -20.23
C TRP A 71 -4.31 6.77 -20.53
N THR A 72 -3.63 5.93 -19.76
CA THR A 72 -2.25 5.51 -20.05
C THR A 72 -2.12 4.85 -21.43
N LYS A 73 -3.16 4.14 -21.89
CA LYS A 73 -3.19 3.57 -23.25
C LYS A 73 -3.27 4.65 -24.35
N GLN A 74 -3.91 5.79 -24.06
CA GLN A 74 -4.12 6.88 -25.01
C GLN A 74 -2.99 7.93 -24.98
N TYR A 75 -2.36 8.08 -23.82
CA TYR A 75 -1.33 9.08 -23.56
C TYR A 75 -0.06 8.41 -23.05
N PRO A 76 0.81 7.91 -23.94
CA PRO A 76 1.91 7.01 -23.56
C PRO A 76 3.07 7.72 -22.84
N SER A 77 3.17 9.05 -22.90
CA SER A 77 4.27 9.78 -22.25
C SER A 77 3.82 10.44 -20.94
N MET A 78 2.84 11.31 -21.03
CA MET A 78 2.28 12.02 -19.88
C MET A 78 0.94 12.66 -20.25
N PHE A 79 0.14 12.92 -19.23
CA PHE A 79 -1.11 13.68 -19.33
C PHE A 79 -1.43 14.39 -18.02
N ILE A 80 -2.30 15.40 -18.08
CA ILE A 80 -2.81 16.04 -16.86
C ILE A 80 -4.13 15.41 -16.43
N LEU A 81 -4.24 15.23 -15.13
CA LEU A 81 -5.47 14.85 -14.44
C LEU A 81 -5.97 16.06 -13.68
N HIS A 82 -7.25 16.38 -13.79
CA HIS A 82 -7.90 17.43 -13.02
C HIS A 82 -8.83 16.77 -11.96
N PRO A 83 -8.36 16.53 -10.74
CA PRO A 83 -9.15 15.85 -9.72
C PRO A 83 -10.25 16.72 -9.09
N GLY A 84 -10.41 17.96 -9.54
CA GLY A 84 -11.35 18.94 -9.00
C GLY A 84 -10.71 19.92 -8.03
N PHE A 85 -11.53 20.76 -7.41
CA PHE A 85 -11.14 21.87 -6.56
C PHE A 85 -9.92 21.64 -5.67
N GLY A 86 -8.92 22.52 -5.78
CA GLY A 86 -7.85 22.66 -4.78
C GLY A 86 -6.76 21.60 -4.78
N PHE A 87 -6.77 20.63 -5.68
CA PHE A 87 -5.65 19.72 -5.86
C PHE A 87 -4.59 20.33 -6.78
N GLY A 88 -3.39 20.56 -6.24
CA GLY A 88 -2.27 21.07 -7.01
C GLY A 88 -2.41 22.52 -7.50
N ILE A 89 -1.44 22.96 -8.29
CA ILE A 89 -1.44 24.29 -8.94
C ILE A 89 -2.41 24.26 -10.12
N GLY A 90 -3.34 25.20 -10.14
CA GLY A 90 -4.38 25.28 -11.17
C GLY A 90 -5.32 24.09 -11.21
N GLY A 91 -5.42 23.30 -10.13
CA GLY A 91 -6.30 22.12 -10.07
C GLY A 91 -5.77 20.90 -10.82
N TYR A 92 -4.54 20.91 -11.32
CA TYR A 92 -3.97 19.84 -12.13
C TYR A 92 -2.94 18.99 -11.40
N MET A 93 -2.93 17.70 -11.75
CA MET A 93 -1.87 16.76 -11.41
C MET A 93 -1.27 16.23 -12.73
N VAL A 94 0.03 16.04 -12.79
CA VAL A 94 0.72 15.47 -13.95
C VAL A 94 0.85 13.97 -13.74
N CYS A 95 0.29 13.17 -14.63
CA CYS A 95 0.46 11.73 -14.66
C CYS A 95 1.58 11.39 -15.66
N VAL A 96 2.66 10.78 -15.18
CA VAL A 96 3.84 10.43 -15.97
C VAL A 96 3.81 8.93 -16.28
N THR A 97 3.76 8.57 -17.56
CA THR A 97 3.58 7.21 -18.04
C THR A 97 4.76 6.69 -18.88
N ASP A 98 5.72 7.55 -19.20
CA ASP A 98 6.97 7.18 -19.86
C ASP A 98 8.01 6.71 -18.84
N PRO A 99 8.63 5.51 -19.01
CA PRO A 99 9.61 4.95 -18.07
C PRO A 99 10.85 5.86 -17.86
N GLU A 100 11.34 6.56 -18.89
CA GLU A 100 12.48 7.45 -18.74
C GLU A 100 12.11 8.72 -17.98
N LEU A 101 10.88 9.24 -18.16
CA LEU A 101 10.39 10.37 -17.36
C LEU A 101 10.14 9.96 -15.89
N ILE A 102 9.70 8.72 -15.64
CA ILE A 102 9.62 8.17 -14.28
C ILE A 102 11.02 8.11 -13.65
N ARG A 103 12.01 7.60 -14.37
CA ARG A 103 13.41 7.61 -13.95
C ARG A 103 13.91 9.03 -13.66
N PHE A 104 13.57 9.98 -14.52
CA PHE A 104 13.92 11.39 -14.35
C PHE A 104 13.35 11.95 -13.03
N VAL A 105 12.07 11.73 -12.74
CA VAL A 105 11.38 12.23 -11.56
C VAL A 105 11.81 11.49 -10.30
N ALA A 106 11.78 10.15 -10.32
CA ALA A 106 11.91 9.35 -9.11
C ALA A 106 13.36 9.03 -8.71
N ILE A 107 14.33 9.17 -9.64
CA ILE A 107 15.72 8.79 -9.42
C ILE A 107 16.67 9.94 -9.71
N LYS A 108 16.79 10.37 -10.98
CA LYS A 108 17.79 11.36 -11.40
C LYS A 108 17.63 12.71 -10.68
N ASN A 109 16.40 13.15 -10.50
CA ASN A 109 16.07 14.43 -9.86
C ASN A 109 15.22 14.25 -8.59
N ALA A 110 15.35 13.13 -7.90
CA ALA A 110 14.55 12.82 -6.70
C ALA A 110 14.62 13.93 -5.62
N HIS A 111 15.70 14.71 -5.57
CA HIS A 111 15.86 15.85 -4.66
C HIS A 111 14.94 17.04 -5.01
N LYS A 112 14.45 17.12 -6.25
CA LYS A 112 13.48 18.14 -6.70
C LYS A 112 12.02 17.66 -6.56
N PHE A 113 11.80 16.36 -6.33
CA PHE A 113 10.49 15.73 -6.32
C PHE A 113 10.31 14.92 -5.05
N GLU A 114 9.62 15.49 -4.08
CA GLU A 114 9.42 14.85 -2.80
C GLU A 114 8.08 14.09 -2.77
N ARG A 115 7.92 13.20 -1.81
CA ARG A 115 6.65 12.51 -1.59
C ARG A 115 5.56 13.51 -1.17
N THR A 116 4.35 13.33 -1.67
CA THR A 116 3.21 14.15 -1.23
C THR A 116 2.84 13.83 0.22
N GLN A 117 2.44 14.85 0.98
CA GLN A 117 1.98 14.68 2.37
C GLN A 117 0.48 14.37 2.47
N PHE A 118 -0.14 14.01 1.35
CA PHE A 118 -1.57 13.71 1.29
C PHE A 118 -1.98 12.62 2.29
N LEU A 119 -1.17 11.56 2.41
CA LEU A 119 -1.44 10.49 3.37
C LEU A 119 -1.38 10.98 4.82
N ASN A 120 -0.50 11.91 5.15
CA ASN A 120 -0.38 12.47 6.50
C ASN A 120 -1.67 13.21 6.91
N TRP A 121 -2.37 13.79 5.94
CA TRP A 121 -3.66 14.41 6.17
C TRP A 121 -4.78 13.38 6.40
N ILE A 122 -4.69 12.20 5.78
CA ILE A 122 -5.69 11.13 5.93
C ILE A 122 -5.42 10.30 7.19
N VAL A 123 -4.17 9.88 7.39
CA VAL A 123 -3.72 9.04 8.50
C VAL A 123 -2.62 9.77 9.27
N PRO A 124 -2.96 10.71 10.16
CA PRO A 124 -1.96 11.52 10.88
C PRO A 124 -0.97 10.71 11.71
N SER A 125 -1.33 9.51 12.16
CA SER A 125 -0.45 8.64 12.98
C SER A 125 0.84 8.23 12.29
N VAL A 126 0.91 8.26 10.93
CA VAL A 126 2.14 7.96 10.18
C VAL A 126 3.03 9.18 9.90
N SER A 127 2.57 10.39 10.24
CA SER A 127 3.15 11.66 9.75
C SER A 127 4.63 11.88 10.15
N LYS A 128 5.03 11.42 11.33
CA LYS A 128 6.39 11.52 11.85
C LYS A 128 7.24 10.26 11.60
N GLY A 129 6.64 9.19 11.08
CA GLY A 129 7.33 7.96 10.72
C GLY A 129 8.00 8.04 9.34
N LEU A 130 8.78 7.01 8.97
CA LEU A 130 9.51 6.91 7.70
C LEU A 130 8.60 7.12 6.48
N PHE A 131 7.37 6.62 6.57
CA PHE A 131 6.42 6.73 5.48
C PHE A 131 5.91 8.17 5.28
N GLY A 132 5.63 8.88 6.35
CA GLY A 132 5.08 10.25 6.30
C GLY A 132 6.11 11.36 6.26
N SER A 133 7.34 11.10 6.71
CA SER A 133 8.42 12.09 6.76
C SER A 133 8.96 12.45 5.38
N VAL A 134 9.49 13.67 5.24
CA VAL A 134 10.03 14.20 3.99
C VAL A 134 11.41 14.85 4.22
N GLY A 135 12.15 15.08 3.13
CA GLY A 135 13.44 15.78 3.14
C GLY A 135 14.47 15.15 4.09
N LYS A 136 15.14 15.99 4.87
CA LYS A 136 16.20 15.57 5.81
C LYS A 136 15.71 14.60 6.89
N ALA A 137 14.46 14.77 7.38
CA ALA A 137 13.89 13.87 8.37
C ALA A 137 13.75 12.44 7.84
N HIS A 138 13.24 12.28 6.60
CA HIS A 138 13.18 10.98 5.95
C HIS A 138 14.56 10.38 5.72
N ALA A 139 15.52 11.16 5.22
CA ALA A 139 16.89 10.67 4.98
C ALA A 139 17.54 10.16 6.28
N ARG A 140 17.40 10.92 7.38
CA ARG A 140 17.87 10.53 8.72
C ARG A 140 17.21 9.22 9.17
N GLN A 141 15.90 9.15 9.15
CA GLN A 141 15.17 7.94 9.57
C GLN A 141 15.53 6.73 8.72
N LYS A 142 15.68 6.89 7.41
CA LYS A 142 16.07 5.80 6.51
C LYS A 142 17.46 5.25 6.83
N ARG A 143 18.43 6.11 7.21
CA ARG A 143 19.76 5.68 7.67
C ARG A 143 19.69 4.87 8.96
N ILE A 144 18.92 5.35 9.94
CA ILE A 144 18.71 4.67 11.22
C ILE A 144 18.07 3.30 11.03
N ILE A 145 17.04 3.21 10.20
CA ILE A 145 16.21 2.02 10.04
C ILE A 145 16.84 0.99 9.09
N GLY A 146 17.54 1.46 8.05
CA GLY A 146 18.06 0.61 6.97
C GLY A 146 18.79 -0.65 7.41
N PRO A 147 19.72 -0.59 8.38
CA PRO A 147 20.45 -1.76 8.87
C PRO A 147 19.55 -2.89 9.39
N ALA A 148 18.38 -2.58 9.96
CA ALA A 148 17.43 -3.59 10.45
C ALA A 148 16.91 -4.52 9.34
N PHE A 149 16.84 -4.02 8.10
CA PHE A 149 16.39 -4.77 6.91
C PHE A 149 17.53 -5.37 6.10
N SER A 150 18.74 -5.50 6.70
CA SER A 150 19.85 -6.23 6.06
C SER A 150 19.56 -7.72 5.94
N SER A 151 20.09 -8.38 4.90
CA SER A 151 19.88 -9.83 4.68
C SER A 151 20.30 -10.68 5.89
N ALA A 152 21.34 -10.26 6.64
CA ALA A 152 21.78 -10.94 7.86
C ALA A 152 20.73 -10.89 8.97
N ASN A 153 20.03 -9.76 9.12
CA ASN A 153 18.95 -9.62 10.10
C ASN A 153 17.68 -10.37 9.66
N LEU A 154 17.38 -10.33 8.37
CA LEU A 154 16.18 -11.00 7.82
C LEU A 154 16.23 -12.52 8.00
N LYS A 155 17.40 -13.16 7.89
CA LYS A 155 17.56 -14.61 8.16
C LYS A 155 17.04 -15.01 9.56
N GLY A 156 17.13 -14.11 10.54
CA GLY A 156 16.63 -14.36 11.89
C GLY A 156 15.11 -14.41 12.02
N PHE A 157 14.36 -13.97 11.02
CA PHE A 157 12.90 -13.98 11.04
C PHE A 157 12.29 -15.22 10.38
N LEU A 158 13.11 -16.09 9.78
CA LEU A 158 12.62 -17.30 9.11
C LEU A 158 11.72 -18.15 10.03
N ASN A 159 12.15 -18.39 11.26
CA ASN A 159 11.36 -19.18 12.22
C ASN A 159 10.01 -18.52 12.52
N VAL A 160 9.97 -17.19 12.61
CA VAL A 160 8.69 -16.47 12.83
C VAL A 160 7.75 -16.66 11.62
N PHE A 161 8.29 -16.62 10.40
CA PHE A 161 7.49 -16.87 9.20
C PHE A 161 6.95 -18.30 9.17
N LEU A 162 7.80 -19.29 9.47
CA LEU A 162 7.41 -20.70 9.51
C LEU A 162 6.36 -20.96 10.57
N GLU A 163 6.61 -20.60 11.82
CA GLU A 163 5.68 -20.81 12.93
C GLU A 163 4.28 -20.24 12.68
N ASN A 164 4.20 -19.03 12.09
CA ASN A 164 2.91 -18.42 11.77
C ASN A 164 2.26 -19.06 10.53
N SER A 165 3.05 -19.52 9.56
CA SER A 165 2.54 -20.29 8.42
C SER A 165 1.96 -21.62 8.85
N GLU A 166 2.66 -22.37 9.72
CA GLU A 166 2.19 -23.64 10.32
C GLU A 166 0.89 -23.45 11.11
N LYS A 167 0.78 -22.35 11.88
CA LYS A 167 -0.48 -22.02 12.59
C LYS A 167 -1.64 -21.81 11.62
N LEU A 168 -1.40 -21.16 10.48
CA LEU A 168 -2.43 -20.96 9.45
C LEU A 168 -2.81 -22.29 8.78
N VAL A 169 -1.81 -23.13 8.45
CA VAL A 169 -2.04 -24.48 7.93
C VAL A 169 -2.90 -25.29 8.91
N GLN A 170 -2.52 -25.32 10.20
CA GLN A 170 -3.28 -26.02 11.22
C GLN A 170 -4.71 -25.47 11.37
N HIS A 171 -4.88 -24.15 11.34
CA HIS A 171 -6.19 -23.50 11.39
C HIS A 171 -7.12 -23.97 10.26
N TRP A 172 -6.61 -24.09 9.03
CA TRP A 172 -7.40 -24.57 7.90
C TRP A 172 -7.64 -26.08 7.96
N CYS A 173 -6.66 -26.87 8.42
CA CYS A 173 -6.85 -28.31 8.71
C CYS A 173 -7.96 -28.54 9.75
N ASP A 174 -7.97 -27.77 10.82
CA ASP A 174 -9.00 -27.86 11.86
C ASP A 174 -10.40 -27.52 11.33
N GLN A 175 -10.49 -26.56 10.37
CA GLN A 175 -11.76 -26.24 9.70
C GLN A 175 -12.23 -27.38 8.78
N LEU A 176 -11.31 -28.08 8.11
CA LEU A 176 -11.62 -29.24 7.28
C LEU A 176 -12.14 -30.42 8.14
N LEU A 177 -11.62 -30.57 9.36
CA LEU A 177 -12.00 -31.63 10.28
C LEU A 177 -13.24 -31.30 11.15
N LYS A 178 -13.66 -30.02 11.21
CA LYS A 178 -14.75 -29.59 12.10
C LYS A 178 -16.10 -30.23 11.78
N ASN A 179 -16.70 -30.86 12.82
CA ASN A 179 -18.11 -31.26 12.91
C ASN A 179 -18.61 -32.33 11.93
N THR A 180 -17.76 -33.17 11.36
CA THR A 180 -18.17 -34.28 10.50
C THR A 180 -17.50 -35.58 10.91
N ALA A 181 -18.22 -36.70 10.79
CA ALA A 181 -17.64 -38.04 10.96
C ALA A 181 -16.57 -38.34 9.90
N GLU A 182 -16.61 -37.63 8.78
CA GLU A 182 -15.61 -37.70 7.70
C GLU A 182 -15.01 -36.31 7.44
N PRO A 183 -13.71 -36.19 7.13
CA PRO A 183 -13.08 -34.93 6.73
C PRO A 183 -13.79 -34.31 5.53
N LYS A 184 -13.95 -32.99 5.55
CA LYS A 184 -14.47 -32.29 4.36
C LYS A 184 -13.44 -32.36 3.24
N GLN A 185 -13.93 -32.59 2.02
CA GLN A 185 -13.07 -32.56 0.84
C GLN A 185 -12.52 -31.15 0.56
N PHE A 186 -13.22 -30.11 0.96
CA PHE A 186 -12.81 -28.71 0.79
C PHE A 186 -13.54 -27.77 1.79
N ILE A 187 -12.98 -26.59 1.93
CA ILE A 187 -13.60 -25.44 2.61
C ILE A 187 -13.49 -24.20 1.72
N ASP A 188 -14.47 -23.30 1.79
CA ASP A 188 -14.46 -22.00 1.08
C ASP A 188 -14.08 -20.90 2.09
N VAL A 189 -12.89 -20.33 1.96
CA VAL A 189 -12.25 -19.43 2.94
C VAL A 189 -12.15 -18.00 2.41
N LYS A 190 -12.40 -17.01 3.26
CA LYS A 190 -12.05 -15.60 3.04
C LYS A 190 -10.57 -15.38 3.36
N VAL A 191 -9.72 -15.80 2.44
CA VAL A 191 -8.26 -15.87 2.67
C VAL A 191 -7.62 -14.54 3.07
N LEU A 192 -8.18 -13.39 2.66
CA LEU A 192 -7.64 -12.08 3.04
C LEU A 192 -7.73 -11.84 4.56
N ASP A 193 -8.82 -12.27 5.19
CA ASP A 193 -9.01 -12.09 6.64
C ASP A 193 -7.94 -12.89 7.42
N ASP A 194 -7.76 -14.18 7.07
CA ASP A 194 -6.79 -15.05 7.73
C ASP A 194 -5.34 -14.62 7.46
N LEU A 195 -5.03 -14.22 6.22
CA LEU A 195 -3.72 -13.69 5.86
C LEU A 195 -3.42 -12.36 6.57
N SER A 196 -4.42 -11.51 6.78
CA SER A 196 -4.25 -10.27 7.56
C SER A 196 -3.94 -10.56 9.02
N HIS A 197 -4.54 -11.58 9.62
CA HIS A 197 -4.20 -12.04 10.96
C HIS A 197 -2.76 -12.58 11.01
N LEU A 198 -2.38 -13.44 10.07
CA LEU A 198 -1.03 -13.99 9.98
C LEU A 198 0.02 -12.89 9.87
N THR A 199 -0.14 -11.97 8.92
CA THR A 199 0.88 -10.92 8.68
C THR A 199 0.97 -9.92 9.83
N LEU A 200 -0.13 -9.69 10.57
CA LEU A 200 -0.10 -8.89 11.80
C LEU A 200 0.71 -9.58 12.89
N ASP A 201 0.52 -10.88 13.09
CA ASP A 201 1.29 -11.66 14.06
C ASP A 201 2.77 -11.74 13.65
N VAL A 202 3.05 -11.92 12.35
CA VAL A 202 4.42 -11.91 11.80
C VAL A 202 5.14 -10.58 12.04
N ILE A 203 4.53 -9.45 11.68
CA ILE A 203 5.18 -8.14 11.87
C ILE A 203 5.32 -7.80 13.34
N GLY A 204 4.35 -8.18 14.17
CA GLY A 204 4.41 -8.01 15.62
C GLY A 204 5.61 -8.73 16.24
N GLN A 205 5.78 -10.00 15.91
CA GLN A 205 6.86 -10.83 16.45
C GLN A 205 8.23 -10.44 15.88
N SER A 206 8.32 -10.25 14.55
CA SER A 206 9.58 -9.96 13.86
C SER A 206 10.13 -8.57 14.16
N ALA A 207 9.26 -7.55 14.12
CA ALA A 207 9.69 -6.17 14.25
C ALA A 207 9.70 -5.67 15.69
N PHE A 208 8.83 -6.22 16.55
CA PHE A 208 8.57 -5.66 17.87
C PHE A 208 8.64 -6.70 19.00
N GLY A 209 8.93 -7.99 18.70
CA GLY A 209 8.90 -9.06 19.69
C GLY A 209 7.57 -9.13 20.48
N TYR A 210 6.49 -8.65 19.85
CA TYR A 210 5.15 -8.60 20.43
C TYR A 210 4.21 -9.55 19.70
N ASN A 211 3.52 -10.41 20.43
CA ASN A 211 2.60 -11.38 19.85
C ASN A 211 1.16 -10.89 19.98
N PHE A 212 0.53 -10.56 18.86
CA PHE A 212 -0.87 -10.15 18.82
C PHE A 212 -1.83 -11.34 18.95
N ASN A 213 -1.39 -12.57 18.61
CA ASN A 213 -2.18 -13.82 18.62
C ASN A 213 -3.51 -13.73 17.87
N THR A 214 -3.57 -12.92 16.82
CA THR A 214 -4.82 -12.66 16.10
C THR A 214 -5.31 -13.88 15.32
N LEU A 215 -4.40 -14.68 14.79
CA LEU A 215 -4.73 -15.90 14.02
C LEU A 215 -5.39 -16.99 14.89
N LEU A 216 -5.01 -17.11 16.16
CA LEU A 216 -5.52 -18.11 17.09
C LEU A 216 -6.74 -17.64 17.92
N GLY A 217 -7.45 -16.62 17.46
CA GLY A 217 -8.64 -16.10 18.13
C GLY A 217 -8.37 -15.01 19.16
N GLY A 218 -7.21 -14.36 19.09
CA GLY A 218 -6.91 -13.13 19.80
C GLY A 218 -7.83 -11.96 19.39
N ASP A 219 -7.55 -10.74 19.86
CA ASP A 219 -8.43 -9.62 19.61
C ASP A 219 -8.39 -9.15 18.14
N SER A 220 -9.27 -9.72 17.31
CA SER A 220 -9.47 -9.33 15.91
C SER A 220 -9.77 -7.82 15.72
N LYS A 221 -10.15 -7.10 16.80
CA LYS A 221 -10.38 -5.65 16.76
C LYS A 221 -9.12 -4.88 16.38
N ILE A 222 -7.94 -5.39 16.71
CA ILE A 222 -6.66 -4.75 16.36
C ILE A 222 -6.46 -4.76 14.84
N SER A 223 -6.57 -5.93 14.21
CA SER A 223 -6.47 -6.08 12.75
C SER A 223 -7.50 -5.21 12.03
N ILE A 224 -8.77 -5.27 12.46
CA ILE A 224 -9.87 -4.46 11.92
C ILE A 224 -9.58 -2.95 12.09
N ALA A 225 -8.97 -2.53 13.19
CA ALA A 225 -8.67 -1.12 13.43
C ALA A 225 -7.61 -0.59 12.47
N PHE A 226 -6.53 -1.34 12.23
CA PHE A 226 -5.50 -0.96 11.26
C PHE A 226 -6.05 -0.92 9.84
N ALA A 227 -6.79 -1.94 9.39
CA ALA A 227 -7.46 -1.97 8.09
C ALA A 227 -8.48 -0.82 7.93
N THR A 228 -9.24 -0.50 9.00
CA THR A 228 -10.17 0.64 9.00
C THR A 228 -9.41 1.95 8.85
N SER A 229 -8.25 2.13 9.46
CA SER A 229 -7.45 3.35 9.33
C SER A 229 -7.04 3.63 7.89
N LEU A 230 -6.72 2.60 7.10
CA LEU A 230 -6.45 2.73 5.66
C LEU A 230 -7.72 2.96 4.84
N SER A 231 -8.84 2.39 5.24
CA SER A 231 -10.10 2.58 4.51
C SER A 231 -10.62 4.03 4.55
N ALA A 232 -10.02 4.91 5.37
CA ALA A 232 -10.21 6.37 5.28
C ALA A 232 -9.69 6.95 3.94
N MET A 233 -8.94 6.18 3.15
CA MET A 233 -8.56 6.53 1.78
C MET A 233 -9.65 6.19 0.75
N ASP A 234 -10.81 5.68 1.17
CA ASP A 234 -11.96 5.50 0.29
C ASP A 234 -12.35 6.81 -0.39
N PHE A 235 -12.54 6.76 -1.70
CA PHE A 235 -12.78 7.94 -2.53
C PHE A 235 -13.99 8.78 -2.06
N LYS A 236 -15.08 8.15 -1.61
CA LYS A 236 -16.27 8.86 -1.15
C LYS A 236 -15.98 9.63 0.14
N TYR A 237 -15.23 8.98 1.06
CA TYR A 237 -14.82 9.63 2.30
C TYR A 237 -13.91 10.83 2.03
N LEU A 238 -12.94 10.68 1.12
CA LEU A 238 -12.02 11.73 0.74
C LEU A 238 -12.73 12.94 0.12
N ILE A 239 -13.72 12.72 -0.76
CA ILE A 239 -14.53 13.82 -1.30
C ILE A 239 -15.25 14.56 -0.18
N CYS A 240 -15.91 13.86 0.74
CA CYS A 240 -16.60 14.50 1.87
C CYS A 240 -15.62 15.31 2.73
N LYS A 241 -14.48 14.71 3.07
CA LYS A 241 -13.42 15.35 3.87
C LYS A 241 -12.83 16.58 3.19
N PHE A 242 -12.78 16.57 1.86
CA PHE A 242 -12.27 17.68 1.06
C PHE A 242 -13.29 18.82 0.92
N LEU A 243 -14.56 18.49 0.66
CA LEU A 243 -15.61 19.48 0.40
C LEU A 243 -16.20 20.09 1.66
N ILE A 244 -16.17 19.38 2.78
CA ILE A 244 -16.82 19.82 4.02
C ILE A 244 -15.74 20.17 5.05
N PRO A 245 -15.55 21.46 5.38
CA PRO A 245 -14.64 21.87 6.44
C PRO A 245 -14.95 21.14 7.75
N PHE A 246 -13.91 20.70 8.44
CA PHE A 246 -14.03 20.00 9.73
C PHE A 246 -14.84 18.69 9.67
N PHE A 247 -14.96 18.06 8.50
CA PHE A 247 -15.74 16.84 8.28
C PHE A 247 -15.45 15.75 9.33
N ASP A 248 -14.18 15.54 9.67
CA ASP A 248 -13.73 14.51 10.64
C ASP A 248 -14.32 14.71 12.06
N TYR A 249 -14.72 15.93 12.39
CA TYR A 249 -15.30 16.27 13.71
C TYR A 249 -16.83 16.17 13.74
N LEU A 250 -17.47 15.97 12.60
CA LEU A 250 -18.91 15.77 12.56
C LEU A 250 -19.28 14.42 13.21
N PRO A 251 -20.35 14.36 14.03
CA PRO A 251 -20.74 13.15 14.77
C PRO A 251 -21.41 12.08 13.88
N LEU A 252 -20.88 11.87 12.68
CA LEU A 252 -21.36 10.89 11.71
C LEU A 252 -20.91 9.47 12.11
N PRO A 253 -21.71 8.42 11.82
CA PRO A 253 -21.33 7.03 12.10
C PRO A 253 -19.96 6.65 11.51
N VAL A 254 -19.66 7.10 10.28
CA VAL A 254 -18.37 6.86 9.62
C VAL A 254 -17.21 7.49 10.37
N ASN A 255 -17.35 8.74 10.83
CA ASN A 255 -16.30 9.43 11.58
C ASN A 255 -16.06 8.78 12.94
N LYS A 256 -17.14 8.41 13.66
CA LYS A 256 -17.03 7.65 14.92
C LYS A 256 -16.31 6.31 14.73
N LYS A 257 -16.57 5.62 13.61
CA LYS A 257 -15.86 4.38 13.26
C LYS A 257 -14.36 4.63 13.10
N PHE A 258 -13.95 5.66 12.35
CA PHE A 258 -12.54 6.01 12.17
C PHE A 258 -11.87 6.49 13.46
N GLN A 259 -12.55 7.30 14.26
CA GLN A 259 -12.04 7.75 15.56
C GLN A 259 -11.77 6.56 16.49
N LYS A 260 -12.73 5.62 16.58
CA LYS A 260 -12.56 4.39 17.38
C LYS A 260 -11.43 3.51 16.88
N ALA A 261 -11.32 3.32 15.57
CA ALA A 261 -10.24 2.55 14.96
C ALA A 261 -8.87 3.18 15.26
N ARG A 262 -8.76 4.50 15.12
CA ARG A 262 -7.55 5.24 15.46
C ARG A 262 -7.18 5.11 16.94
N GLU A 263 -8.15 5.23 17.84
CA GLU A 263 -7.93 5.06 19.27
C GLU A 263 -7.38 3.66 19.61
N ILE A 264 -7.98 2.61 19.05
CA ILE A 264 -7.50 1.23 19.23
C ILE A 264 -6.07 1.09 18.69
N SER A 265 -5.81 1.53 17.47
CA SER A 265 -4.48 1.42 16.85
C SER A 265 -3.41 2.22 17.62
N ASP A 266 -3.71 3.44 18.04
CA ASP A 266 -2.78 4.29 18.81
C ASP A 266 -2.50 3.67 20.20
N ASN A 267 -3.51 3.13 20.88
CA ASN A 267 -3.35 2.46 22.17
C ASN A 267 -2.51 1.18 22.03
N THR A 268 -2.75 0.38 20.99
CA THR A 268 -1.95 -0.82 20.70
C THR A 268 -0.47 -0.48 20.49
N VAL A 269 -0.18 0.56 19.71
CA VAL A 269 1.20 1.02 19.49
C VAL A 269 1.86 1.45 20.80
N LEU A 270 1.14 2.18 21.63
CA LEU A 270 1.65 2.61 22.95
C LEU A 270 1.89 1.43 23.88
N GLU A 271 1.06 0.40 23.82
CA GLU A 271 1.23 -0.84 24.60
C GLU A 271 2.50 -1.59 24.18
N VAL A 272 2.73 -1.77 22.88
CA VAL A 272 3.95 -2.39 22.33
C VAL A 272 5.22 -1.66 22.82
N ILE A 273 5.22 -0.33 22.77
CA ILE A 273 6.37 0.47 23.22
C ILE A 273 6.57 0.37 24.75
N ARG A 274 5.47 0.42 25.53
CA ARG A 274 5.52 0.32 27.00
C ARG A 274 6.02 -1.04 27.44
N GLU A 275 5.52 -2.10 26.83
CA GLU A 275 5.94 -3.46 27.14
C GLU A 275 7.45 -3.65 26.89
N ARG A 276 7.98 -3.16 25.75
CA ARG A 276 9.40 -3.21 25.47
C ARG A 276 10.23 -2.42 26.48
N ARG A 277 9.78 -1.22 26.88
CA ARG A 277 10.45 -0.42 27.91
C ARG A 277 10.48 -1.16 29.26
N ARG A 278 9.38 -1.80 29.63
CA ARG A 278 9.29 -2.61 30.84
C ARG A 278 10.28 -3.76 30.81
N GLN A 279 10.31 -4.54 29.73
CA GLN A 279 11.24 -5.67 29.55
C GLN A 279 12.71 -5.24 29.64
N LYS A 280 13.08 -4.08 29.06
CA LYS A 280 14.43 -3.52 29.18
C LYS A 280 14.77 -3.12 30.62
N THR A 281 13.82 -2.54 31.35
CA THR A 281 14.03 -2.13 32.75
C THR A 281 14.17 -3.32 33.70
N GLU A 282 13.37 -4.37 33.48
CA GLU A 282 13.38 -5.58 34.27
C GLU A 282 14.55 -6.53 33.94
N GLY A 283 15.34 -6.22 32.90
CA GLY A 283 16.42 -7.08 32.42
C GLY A 283 15.96 -8.41 31.83
N SER A 284 14.65 -8.55 31.59
CA SER A 284 14.04 -9.75 31.01
C SER A 284 14.21 -9.85 29.49
N HIS A 285 14.62 -8.74 28.86
CA HIS A 285 14.89 -8.68 27.42
C HIS A 285 16.31 -9.16 27.11
N LEU A 286 16.51 -10.47 27.13
CA LEU A 286 17.79 -11.15 26.90
C LEU A 286 17.92 -11.67 25.46
N SER A 287 17.22 -11.12 24.48
CA SER A 287 17.41 -11.55 23.10
C SER A 287 18.83 -11.27 22.65
N ALA A 288 19.55 -12.31 22.26
CA ALA A 288 20.91 -12.19 21.70
C ALA A 288 20.96 -11.34 20.41
N LYS A 289 19.80 -11.09 19.80
CA LYS A 289 19.66 -10.32 18.57
C LYS A 289 18.61 -9.22 18.75
N LYS A 290 19.01 -7.97 18.49
CA LYS A 290 18.11 -6.81 18.54
C LYS A 290 17.08 -6.89 17.40
N ASP A 291 15.81 -6.73 17.74
CA ASP A 291 14.75 -6.54 16.76
C ASP A 291 14.65 -5.08 16.29
N LEU A 292 13.68 -4.79 15.41
CA LEU A 292 13.51 -3.45 14.85
C LEU A 292 13.21 -2.41 15.95
N LEU A 293 12.38 -2.74 16.93
CA LEU A 293 12.03 -1.80 18.01
C LEU A 293 13.24 -1.47 18.89
N ASP A 294 14.08 -2.47 19.18
CA ASP A 294 15.34 -2.22 19.90
C ASP A 294 16.24 -1.27 19.13
N LEU A 295 16.38 -1.51 17.82
CA LEU A 295 17.18 -0.63 16.97
C LEU A 295 16.62 0.79 16.96
N LEU A 296 15.30 0.95 16.82
CA LEU A 296 14.65 2.26 16.83
C LEU A 296 14.84 3.01 18.17
N MET A 297 14.86 2.29 19.29
CA MET A 297 15.03 2.87 20.63
C MET A 297 16.51 3.21 20.96
N ASP A 298 17.45 2.41 20.47
CA ASP A 298 18.86 2.49 20.85
C ASP A 298 19.71 3.27 19.84
N MET A 299 19.33 3.25 18.55
CA MET A 299 20.13 3.90 17.51
C MET A 299 20.04 5.42 17.59
N HIS A 300 21.17 6.05 17.34
CA HIS A 300 21.22 7.49 17.11
C HIS A 300 21.85 7.77 15.75
N ASP A 301 21.56 8.92 15.22
CA ASP A 301 22.09 9.38 13.94
C ASP A 301 23.46 10.02 14.19
N GLU A 302 24.52 9.41 13.67
CA GLU A 302 25.90 9.89 13.81
C GLU A 302 26.13 11.28 13.20
N GLU A 303 25.36 11.67 12.16
CA GLU A 303 25.48 12.99 11.54
C GLU A 303 24.84 14.10 12.37
N THR A 304 23.75 13.81 13.09
CA THR A 304 22.96 14.80 13.83
C THR A 304 23.07 14.65 15.34
N ASP A 305 23.77 13.61 15.82
CA ASP A 305 23.88 13.22 17.23
C ASP A 305 22.51 13.20 17.94
N SER A 306 21.47 12.75 17.23
CA SER A 306 20.11 12.75 17.73
C SER A 306 19.47 11.36 17.70
N ARG A 307 18.67 11.06 18.74
CA ARG A 307 17.81 9.86 18.81
C ARG A 307 16.41 10.16 18.30
N MET A 308 15.64 9.11 18.05
CA MET A 308 14.21 9.27 17.82
C MET A 308 13.49 9.70 19.09
N ASN A 309 12.65 10.73 18.99
CA ASN A 309 11.77 11.11 20.09
C ASN A 309 10.54 10.17 20.15
N ASP A 310 9.79 10.27 21.24
CA ASP A 310 8.63 9.38 21.47
C ASP A 310 7.54 9.50 20.40
N GLU A 311 7.36 10.67 19.82
CA GLU A 311 6.39 10.88 18.74
C GLU A 311 6.85 10.22 17.44
N GLU A 312 8.13 10.34 17.10
CA GLU A 312 8.75 9.65 15.97
C GLU A 312 8.67 8.14 16.16
N LEU A 313 9.05 7.64 17.34
CA LEU A 313 9.02 6.21 17.66
C LEU A 313 7.60 5.64 17.52
N ARG A 314 6.60 6.33 18.07
CA ARG A 314 5.19 5.95 17.93
C ARG A 314 4.77 5.90 16.47
N SER A 315 5.10 6.92 15.70
CA SER A 315 4.79 6.95 14.26
C SER A 315 5.52 5.89 13.46
N GLN A 316 6.74 5.48 13.87
CA GLN A 316 7.46 4.38 13.23
C GLN A 316 6.78 3.05 13.49
N VAL A 317 6.47 2.73 14.76
CA VAL A 317 5.79 1.48 15.13
C VAL A 317 4.45 1.37 14.39
N PHE A 318 3.65 2.45 14.40
CA PHE A 318 2.40 2.51 13.65
C PHE A 318 2.61 2.27 12.15
N THR A 319 3.62 2.92 11.57
CA THR A 319 3.95 2.80 10.14
C THR A 319 4.30 1.35 9.77
N PHE A 320 5.13 0.68 10.58
CA PHE A 320 5.56 -0.69 10.26
C PHE A 320 4.46 -1.71 10.46
N ILE A 321 3.63 -1.59 11.50
CA ILE A 321 2.45 -2.46 11.68
C ILE A 321 1.52 -2.30 10.46
N LEU A 322 1.19 -1.06 10.10
CA LEU A 322 0.29 -0.79 9.00
C LEU A 322 0.84 -1.28 7.65
N ALA A 323 2.10 -0.93 7.35
CA ALA A 323 2.71 -1.24 6.07
C ALA A 323 3.01 -2.74 5.91
N GLY A 324 3.49 -3.41 6.97
CA GLY A 324 3.86 -4.83 6.92
C GLY A 324 2.65 -5.76 6.90
N ASN A 325 1.60 -5.43 7.63
CA ASN A 325 0.39 -6.24 7.66
C ASN A 325 -0.38 -6.17 6.33
N GLU A 326 -0.86 -5.00 5.97
CA GLU A 326 -1.85 -4.82 4.90
C GLU A 326 -1.30 -5.19 3.52
N THR A 327 -0.06 -4.78 3.21
CA THR A 327 0.49 -5.00 1.87
C THR A 327 0.84 -6.46 1.61
N SER A 328 1.42 -7.16 2.58
CA SER A 328 1.78 -8.58 2.46
C SER A 328 0.53 -9.46 2.37
N SER A 329 -0.46 -9.24 3.23
CA SER A 329 -1.72 -10.03 3.22
C SER A 329 -2.49 -9.88 1.91
N VAL A 330 -2.62 -8.64 1.40
CA VAL A 330 -3.27 -8.36 0.12
C VAL A 330 -2.50 -8.99 -1.05
N SER A 331 -1.16 -8.92 -1.05
CA SER A 331 -0.32 -9.55 -2.09
C SER A 331 -0.50 -11.06 -2.13
N MET A 332 -0.49 -11.71 -0.98
CA MET A 332 -0.71 -13.16 -0.89
C MET A 332 -2.14 -13.55 -1.28
N ALA A 333 -3.14 -12.77 -0.87
CA ALA A 333 -4.53 -13.02 -1.25
C ALA A 333 -4.73 -12.97 -2.77
N TRP A 334 -4.15 -11.99 -3.45
CA TRP A 334 -4.14 -11.92 -4.91
C TRP A 334 -3.34 -13.06 -5.55
N THR A 335 -2.22 -13.46 -4.96
CA THR A 335 -1.43 -14.60 -5.46
C THR A 335 -2.24 -15.89 -5.39
N LEU A 336 -2.92 -16.15 -4.27
CA LEU A 336 -3.80 -17.32 -4.14
C LEU A 336 -5.00 -17.26 -5.10
N TYR A 337 -5.55 -16.06 -5.36
CA TYR A 337 -6.58 -15.85 -6.38
C TYR A 337 -6.11 -16.27 -7.77
N GLU A 338 -4.91 -15.84 -8.16
CA GLU A 338 -4.35 -16.21 -9.46
C GLU A 338 -3.99 -17.70 -9.53
N LEU A 339 -3.47 -18.29 -8.46
CA LEU A 339 -3.20 -19.73 -8.40
C LEU A 339 -4.48 -20.57 -8.51
N ALA A 340 -5.57 -20.13 -7.90
CA ALA A 340 -6.87 -20.82 -7.99
C ALA A 340 -7.43 -20.82 -9.42
N ARG A 341 -7.13 -19.78 -10.21
CA ARG A 341 -7.58 -19.62 -11.60
C ARG A 341 -6.63 -20.24 -12.64
N ASN A 342 -5.41 -20.54 -12.24
CA ASN A 342 -4.36 -21.06 -13.11
C ASN A 342 -3.79 -22.40 -12.58
N PRO A 343 -4.55 -23.53 -12.67
CA PRO A 343 -4.14 -24.81 -12.09
C PRO A 343 -2.78 -25.31 -12.59
N GLN A 344 -2.43 -25.03 -13.86
CA GLN A 344 -1.14 -25.42 -14.43
C GLN A 344 0.04 -24.69 -13.76
N VAL A 345 -0.13 -23.40 -13.44
CA VAL A 345 0.86 -22.61 -12.71
C VAL A 345 0.98 -23.12 -11.28
N GLN A 346 -0.15 -23.44 -10.65
CA GLN A 346 -0.18 -23.99 -9.30
C GLN A 346 0.56 -25.33 -9.22
N GLU A 347 0.35 -26.24 -10.18
CA GLU A 347 0.99 -27.55 -10.24
C GLU A 347 2.51 -27.42 -10.47
N LYS A 348 2.93 -26.56 -11.40
CA LYS A 348 4.35 -26.27 -11.64
C LYS A 348 5.01 -25.68 -10.38
N LEU A 349 4.32 -24.79 -9.67
CA LEU A 349 4.80 -24.24 -8.41
C LEU A 349 4.90 -25.30 -7.32
N ARG A 350 3.93 -26.19 -7.21
CA ARG A 350 3.92 -27.30 -6.26
C ARG A 350 5.13 -28.20 -6.46
N ALA A 351 5.45 -28.56 -7.69
CA ALA A 351 6.62 -29.38 -8.00
C ALA A 351 7.94 -28.72 -7.54
N GLU A 352 8.10 -27.39 -7.70
CA GLU A 352 9.28 -26.67 -7.15
C GLU A 352 9.30 -26.70 -5.61
N VAL A 353 8.15 -26.47 -4.99
CA VAL A 353 8.02 -26.44 -3.53
C VAL A 353 8.35 -27.82 -2.94
N GLU A 354 7.77 -28.88 -3.46
CA GLU A 354 8.05 -30.26 -3.01
C GLU A 354 9.51 -30.63 -3.17
N ALA A 355 10.12 -30.29 -4.31
CA ALA A 355 11.55 -30.50 -4.52
C ALA A 355 12.43 -29.71 -3.53
N ALA A 356 12.02 -28.52 -3.13
CA ALA A 356 12.76 -27.72 -2.17
C ALA A 356 12.65 -28.23 -0.73
N PHE A 357 11.48 -28.73 -0.32
CA PHE A 357 11.32 -29.37 0.99
C PHE A 357 12.13 -30.66 1.05
N GLY A 358 12.03 -31.54 0.04
CA GLY A 358 12.71 -32.83 0.02
C GLY A 358 12.28 -33.75 1.17
N ASP A 359 13.13 -34.70 1.54
CA ASP A 359 12.83 -35.71 2.58
C ASP A 359 12.85 -35.15 4.02
N SER A 360 13.56 -34.04 4.25
CA SER A 360 13.75 -33.49 5.62
C SER A 360 12.57 -32.70 6.16
N ASP A 361 11.62 -32.37 5.31
CA ASP A 361 10.45 -31.51 5.62
C ASP A 361 10.81 -30.11 6.19
N ASP A 362 12.11 -29.79 6.30
CA ASP A 362 12.63 -28.54 6.84
C ASP A 362 12.83 -27.51 5.73
N LEU A 363 12.30 -26.31 5.92
CA LEU A 363 12.48 -25.19 5.02
C LEU A 363 13.56 -24.23 5.58
N THR A 364 14.74 -24.23 4.95
CA THR A 364 15.83 -23.31 5.31
C THR A 364 15.81 -22.05 4.47
N TRP A 365 16.49 -21.00 4.94
CA TRP A 365 16.62 -19.75 4.19
C TRP A 365 17.16 -19.96 2.77
N GLU A 366 18.20 -20.78 2.64
CA GLU A 366 18.85 -21.09 1.38
C GLU A 366 17.94 -21.86 0.41
N LYS A 367 17.06 -22.73 0.93
CA LYS A 367 16.03 -23.41 0.14
C LYS A 367 15.00 -22.40 -0.38
N VAL A 368 14.52 -21.48 0.47
CA VAL A 368 13.56 -20.43 0.07
C VAL A 368 14.16 -19.48 -0.96
N GLU A 369 15.44 -19.09 -0.81
CA GLU A 369 16.11 -18.25 -1.81
C GLU A 369 16.15 -18.91 -3.19
N LYS A 370 16.32 -20.23 -3.26
CA LYS A 370 16.39 -21.02 -4.51
C LYS A 370 15.05 -21.31 -5.18
N MET A 371 13.92 -21.01 -4.54
CA MET A 371 12.59 -21.14 -5.17
C MET A 371 12.38 -19.99 -6.17
N HIS A 372 12.88 -20.17 -7.39
CA HIS A 372 12.84 -19.12 -8.42
C HIS A 372 11.48 -19.02 -9.09
N TYR A 373 10.78 -20.14 -9.27
CA TYR A 373 9.46 -20.11 -9.88
C TYR A 373 8.42 -19.50 -8.94
N LEU A 374 8.50 -19.77 -7.62
CA LEU A 374 7.70 -19.09 -6.60
C LEU A 374 7.95 -17.58 -6.62
N GLU A 375 9.21 -17.16 -6.76
CA GLU A 375 9.53 -15.74 -6.90
C GLU A 375 8.90 -15.12 -8.15
N ASN A 376 8.91 -15.84 -9.27
CA ASN A 376 8.27 -15.40 -10.52
C ASN A 376 6.74 -15.32 -10.37
N VAL A 377 6.11 -16.28 -9.68
CA VAL A 377 4.68 -16.27 -9.34
C VAL A 377 4.33 -15.01 -8.53
N ILE A 378 5.10 -14.70 -7.49
CA ILE A 378 4.93 -13.49 -6.69
C ILE A 378 5.12 -12.22 -7.53
N LYS A 379 6.17 -12.18 -8.36
CA LYS A 379 6.43 -11.04 -9.25
C LYS A 379 5.27 -10.80 -10.22
N GLU A 380 4.74 -11.86 -10.82
CA GLU A 380 3.62 -11.74 -11.76
C GLU A 380 2.32 -11.33 -11.05
N SER A 381 2.07 -11.85 -9.85
CA SER A 381 0.95 -11.41 -9.03
C SER A 381 1.07 -9.91 -8.69
N LEU A 382 2.25 -9.44 -8.26
CA LEU A 382 2.51 -8.03 -7.99
C LEU A 382 2.45 -7.14 -9.24
N ARG A 383 2.73 -7.69 -10.43
CA ARG A 383 2.55 -6.96 -11.69
C ARG A 383 1.07 -6.70 -11.98
N LEU A 384 0.22 -7.72 -11.82
CA LEU A 384 -1.21 -7.63 -12.06
C LEU A 384 -1.96 -6.95 -10.92
N HIS A 385 -1.54 -7.18 -9.68
CA HIS A 385 -2.27 -6.79 -8.48
C HIS A 385 -1.34 -6.15 -7.44
N SER A 386 -0.66 -5.07 -7.83
CA SER A 386 0.16 -4.32 -6.88
C SER A 386 -0.71 -3.71 -5.77
N PRO A 387 -0.45 -3.99 -4.49
CA PRO A 387 -1.19 -3.36 -3.39
C PRO A 387 -1.12 -1.84 -3.41
N ALA A 388 0.05 -1.29 -3.79
CA ALA A 388 0.23 0.14 -4.03
C ALA A 388 0.18 0.39 -5.54
N ASP A 389 -0.93 0.96 -6.01
CA ASP A 389 -1.23 1.14 -7.43
C ASP A 389 -0.61 2.41 -8.03
N ILE A 390 -0.50 3.46 -7.22
CA ILE A 390 -0.01 4.78 -7.63
C ILE A 390 1.00 5.29 -6.61
N ASN A 391 2.12 5.76 -7.12
CA ASN A 391 3.08 6.54 -6.34
C ASN A 391 2.93 8.02 -6.67
N SER A 392 3.12 8.91 -5.70
CA SER A 392 2.95 10.34 -5.91
C SER A 392 4.16 11.14 -5.46
N ARG A 393 4.40 12.25 -6.16
CA ARG A 393 5.43 13.24 -5.86
C ARG A 393 4.83 14.64 -5.89
N VAL A 394 5.55 15.60 -5.32
CA VAL A 394 5.31 17.03 -5.47
C VAL A 394 6.60 17.68 -5.93
N ALA A 395 6.52 18.54 -6.92
CA ALA A 395 7.65 19.33 -7.38
C ALA A 395 8.01 20.38 -6.32
N LEU A 396 9.22 20.35 -5.79
CA LEU A 396 9.71 21.32 -4.79
C LEU A 396 10.20 22.63 -5.42
N SER A 397 10.54 22.59 -6.70
CA SER A 397 10.96 23.73 -7.52
C SER A 397 10.42 23.57 -8.93
N ASP A 398 10.40 24.66 -9.68
CA ASP A 398 10.11 24.61 -11.10
C ASP A 398 11.01 23.62 -11.81
N ALA A 399 10.45 22.85 -12.72
CA ALA A 399 11.15 21.81 -13.45
C ALA A 399 10.62 21.69 -14.89
N GLU A 400 11.43 21.13 -15.77
CA GLU A 400 11.01 20.71 -17.09
C GLU A 400 10.92 19.17 -17.11
N ILE A 401 9.76 18.64 -17.48
CA ILE A 401 9.50 17.20 -17.58
C ILE A 401 8.98 16.92 -18.98
N GLY A 402 9.71 16.11 -19.77
CA GLY A 402 9.29 15.77 -21.13
C GLY A 402 9.08 16.97 -22.06
N GLY A 403 9.87 18.06 -21.91
CA GLY A 403 9.73 19.30 -22.69
C GLY A 403 8.61 20.23 -22.21
N HIS A 404 7.95 19.92 -21.09
CA HIS A 404 6.89 20.74 -20.52
C HIS A 404 7.34 21.38 -19.20
N PHE A 405 7.02 22.66 -19.06
CA PHE A 405 7.25 23.38 -17.81
C PHE A 405 6.26 22.94 -16.74
N VAL A 406 6.78 22.50 -15.59
CA VAL A 406 6.03 22.02 -14.42
C VAL A 406 6.38 22.92 -13.24
N PRO A 407 5.47 23.75 -12.75
CA PRO A 407 5.71 24.67 -11.63
C PRO A 407 5.96 23.93 -10.31
N ALA A 408 6.67 24.57 -9.40
CA ALA A 408 6.78 24.12 -8.00
C ALA A 408 5.38 23.94 -7.39
N GLY A 409 5.20 22.92 -6.52
CA GLY A 409 3.91 22.58 -5.93
C GLY A 409 3.01 21.68 -6.79
N THR A 410 3.38 21.40 -8.04
CA THR A 410 2.62 20.47 -8.90
C THR A 410 2.72 19.05 -8.37
N TYR A 411 1.57 18.38 -8.25
CA TYR A 411 1.50 16.95 -7.93
C TYR A 411 1.79 16.11 -9.18
N ILE A 412 2.63 15.09 -9.01
CA ILE A 412 3.04 14.16 -10.07
C ILE A 412 2.63 12.76 -9.65
N LEU A 413 1.87 12.08 -10.49
CA LEU A 413 1.47 10.69 -10.31
C LEU A 413 2.36 9.77 -11.15
N LEU A 414 2.83 8.70 -10.54
CA LEU A 414 3.55 7.60 -11.17
C LEU A 414 2.64 6.37 -11.09
N PRO A 415 1.88 6.05 -12.15
CA PRO A 415 0.85 5.02 -12.13
C PRO A 415 1.47 3.63 -12.37
N MET A 416 2.03 3.03 -11.32
CA MET A 416 2.73 1.75 -11.38
C MET A 416 1.88 0.65 -12.00
N ASP A 417 0.66 0.49 -11.51
CA ASP A 417 -0.27 -0.53 -11.99
C ASP A 417 -0.60 -0.37 -13.49
N ALA A 418 -0.86 0.86 -13.95
CA ALA A 418 -1.18 1.11 -15.35
C ALA A 418 0.00 0.79 -16.28
N LEU A 419 1.24 1.07 -15.85
CA LEU A 419 2.45 0.71 -16.59
C LEU A 419 2.67 -0.81 -16.62
N GLN A 420 2.48 -1.47 -15.49
CA GLN A 420 2.63 -2.92 -15.36
C GLN A 420 1.58 -3.72 -16.16
N ARG A 421 0.52 -3.05 -16.65
CA ARG A 421 -0.52 -3.59 -17.53
C ARG A 421 -0.54 -2.97 -18.93
N SER A 422 0.46 -2.18 -19.30
CA SER A 422 0.50 -1.51 -20.60
C SER A 422 0.95 -2.47 -21.71
N LEU A 423 0.16 -2.55 -22.79
CA LEU A 423 0.51 -3.29 -24.03
C LEU A 423 1.80 -2.78 -24.68
N SER A 424 2.20 -1.52 -24.42
CA SER A 424 3.45 -0.96 -24.92
C SER A 424 4.68 -1.62 -24.32
N PHE A 425 4.56 -2.24 -23.16
CA PHE A 425 5.68 -2.80 -22.42
C PHE A 425 5.54 -4.29 -22.12
N TRP A 426 4.32 -4.83 -22.15
CA TRP A 426 4.03 -6.20 -21.77
C TRP A 426 3.20 -6.91 -22.84
N SER A 427 3.65 -8.05 -23.32
CA SER A 427 2.85 -8.94 -24.17
C SER A 427 1.73 -9.57 -23.34
N ASN A 428 0.50 -9.60 -23.86
CA ASN A 428 -0.66 -10.16 -23.18
C ASN A 428 -0.74 -9.72 -21.69
N PRO A 429 -0.82 -8.40 -21.40
CA PRO A 429 -0.60 -7.88 -20.06
C PRO A 429 -1.63 -8.33 -19.02
N GLU A 430 -2.80 -8.79 -19.43
CA GLU A 430 -3.86 -9.28 -18.54
C GLU A 430 -3.77 -10.79 -18.23
N THR A 431 -2.84 -11.50 -18.89
CA THR A 431 -2.61 -12.93 -18.64
C THR A 431 -1.64 -13.11 -17.48
N PHE A 432 -1.99 -13.98 -16.54
CA PHE A 432 -1.09 -14.39 -15.46
C PHE A 432 -0.08 -15.41 -15.99
N ASP A 433 1.14 -14.97 -16.22
CA ASP A 433 2.22 -15.78 -16.81
C ASP A 433 3.55 -15.54 -16.06
N PRO A 434 3.84 -16.32 -15.00
CA PRO A 434 5.09 -16.21 -14.25
C PRO A 434 6.36 -16.45 -15.09
N ASP A 435 6.26 -17.17 -16.21
CA ASP A 435 7.42 -17.48 -17.04
C ASP A 435 8.00 -16.24 -17.75
N ARG A 436 7.25 -15.14 -17.82
CA ARG A 436 7.77 -13.85 -18.30
C ARG A 436 8.91 -13.27 -17.45
N PHE A 437 9.01 -13.68 -16.17
CA PHE A 437 10.09 -13.30 -15.27
C PHE A 437 11.25 -14.30 -15.27
N GLN A 438 11.16 -15.38 -16.06
CA GLN A 438 12.24 -16.33 -16.19
C GLN A 438 13.42 -15.68 -16.92
N GLN A 439 14.58 -15.66 -16.29
CA GLN A 439 15.80 -15.16 -16.91
C GLN A 439 16.24 -16.15 -18.00
N LYS A 440 16.37 -15.67 -19.24
CA LYS A 440 17.03 -16.39 -20.31
C LYS A 440 18.36 -15.67 -20.58
N ASP A 441 19.47 -16.39 -20.42
CA ASP A 441 20.82 -15.94 -20.76
C ASP A 441 21.22 -14.56 -20.14
N ASP A 442 21.06 -14.40 -18.83
CA ASP A 442 21.41 -13.17 -18.07
C ASP A 442 20.73 -11.87 -18.56
N GLN A 443 19.77 -11.94 -19.46
CA GLN A 443 19.01 -10.78 -19.93
C GLN A 443 17.56 -10.86 -19.49
N THR A 444 17.12 -9.89 -18.68
CA THR A 444 15.71 -9.68 -18.45
C THR A 444 15.13 -8.91 -19.63
N ASN A 445 14.12 -9.48 -20.31
CA ASN A 445 13.38 -8.80 -21.37
C ASN A 445 12.46 -7.67 -20.84
N ILE A 446 12.53 -7.36 -19.54
CA ILE A 446 11.69 -6.36 -18.89
C ILE A 446 12.36 -5.00 -19.00
N LEU A 447 11.69 -4.08 -19.67
CA LEU A 447 12.19 -2.72 -19.81
C LEU A 447 12.31 -2.06 -18.43
N PRO A 448 13.44 -1.44 -18.07
CA PRO A 448 13.61 -0.74 -16.80
C PRO A 448 12.49 0.27 -16.55
N TYR A 449 12.05 0.38 -15.30
CA TYR A 449 10.98 1.29 -14.84
C TYR A 449 9.58 1.03 -15.41
N THR A 450 9.34 -0.15 -16.00
CA THR A 450 8.00 -0.65 -16.33
C THR A 450 7.47 -1.65 -15.28
N TYR A 451 8.36 -2.14 -14.40
CA TYR A 451 8.05 -3.02 -13.27
C TYR A 451 8.73 -2.50 -12.01
N PHE A 452 7.96 -1.98 -11.07
CA PHE A 452 8.47 -1.46 -9.79
C PHE A 452 7.41 -1.50 -8.66
N PRO A 453 6.86 -2.68 -8.33
CA PRO A 453 5.77 -2.83 -7.36
C PRO A 453 6.14 -2.35 -5.95
N PHE A 454 7.42 -2.30 -5.63
CA PHE A 454 7.96 -1.73 -4.39
C PHE A 454 8.40 -0.25 -4.52
N GLY A 455 8.01 0.41 -5.62
CA GLY A 455 8.47 1.75 -5.94
C GLY A 455 9.92 1.78 -6.42
N CYS A 456 10.47 2.99 -6.60
CA CYS A 456 11.84 3.17 -7.09
C CYS A 456 12.51 4.40 -6.46
N GLY A 457 13.86 4.45 -6.57
CA GLY A 457 14.68 5.54 -6.08
C GLY A 457 14.78 5.64 -4.56
N PRO A 458 15.06 6.83 -4.00
CA PRO A 458 15.22 7.02 -2.56
C PRO A 458 14.01 6.64 -1.71
N ARG A 459 12.82 6.60 -2.33
CA ARG A 459 11.54 6.26 -1.70
C ARG A 459 11.09 4.81 -1.97
N MET A 460 11.96 3.97 -2.51
CA MET A 460 11.72 2.54 -2.65
C MET A 460 11.43 1.91 -1.28
N CYS A 461 10.55 0.92 -1.25
CA CYS A 461 10.16 0.22 -0.03
C CYS A 461 11.38 -0.33 0.71
N ILE A 462 11.50 0.00 2.00
CA ILE A 462 12.61 -0.47 2.84
C ILE A 462 12.45 -1.95 3.18
N GLY A 463 11.19 -2.41 3.31
CA GLY A 463 10.83 -3.77 3.68
C GLY A 463 10.69 -4.75 2.51
N TYR A 464 11.13 -4.42 1.28
CA TYR A 464 10.85 -5.26 0.11
C TYR A 464 11.41 -6.69 0.24
N LYS A 465 12.63 -6.84 0.82
CA LYS A 465 13.22 -8.16 1.06
C LYS A 465 12.45 -8.95 2.13
N PHE A 466 12.05 -8.27 3.21
CA PHE A 466 11.23 -8.85 4.26
C PHE A 466 9.92 -9.39 3.68
N ALA A 467 9.15 -8.53 2.99
CA ALA A 467 7.88 -8.90 2.40
C ALA A 467 8.02 -10.05 1.37
N THR A 468 9.05 -10.01 0.53
CA THR A 468 9.29 -11.09 -0.45
C THR A 468 9.58 -12.42 0.23
N MET A 469 10.41 -12.43 1.28
CA MET A 469 10.73 -13.66 2.02
C MET A 469 9.53 -14.17 2.81
N GLU A 470 8.80 -13.29 3.48
CA GLU A 470 7.54 -13.62 4.15
C GLU A 470 6.56 -14.30 3.19
N MET A 471 6.28 -13.66 2.04
CA MET A 471 5.40 -14.23 1.02
C MET A 471 5.90 -15.58 0.48
N LYS A 472 7.21 -15.73 0.24
CA LYS A 472 7.78 -16.99 -0.24
C LYS A 472 7.58 -18.12 0.78
N VAL A 473 7.85 -17.87 2.06
CA VAL A 473 7.71 -18.89 3.12
C VAL A 473 6.23 -19.27 3.30
N VAL A 474 5.35 -18.28 3.45
CA VAL A 474 3.92 -18.54 3.65
C VAL A 474 3.30 -19.26 2.47
N LEU A 475 3.56 -18.80 1.24
CA LEU A 475 3.00 -19.43 0.04
C LEU A 475 3.57 -20.82 -0.21
N ALA A 476 4.85 -21.06 0.10
CA ALA A 476 5.44 -22.40 0.00
C ALA A 476 4.74 -23.38 0.96
N GLU A 477 4.54 -23.01 2.23
CA GLU A 477 3.81 -23.84 3.20
C GLU A 477 2.37 -24.09 2.77
N LEU A 478 1.68 -23.05 2.27
CA LEU A 478 0.30 -23.20 1.82
C LEU A 478 0.17 -24.09 0.58
N VAL A 479 1.04 -23.93 -0.42
CA VAL A 479 1.03 -24.73 -1.66
C VAL A 479 1.44 -26.19 -1.41
N LYS A 480 2.32 -26.42 -0.44
CA LYS A 480 2.71 -27.76 0.00
C LYS A 480 1.52 -28.53 0.58
N ASN A 481 0.67 -27.88 1.35
CA ASN A 481 -0.39 -28.53 2.12
C ASN A 481 -1.76 -28.50 1.43
N PHE A 482 -2.01 -27.51 0.56
CA PHE A 482 -3.34 -27.29 -0.01
C PHE A 482 -3.33 -27.07 -1.52
N SER A 483 -4.44 -27.45 -2.15
CA SER A 483 -4.82 -27.06 -3.50
C SER A 483 -5.87 -25.96 -3.44
N PHE A 484 -5.75 -24.99 -4.34
CA PHE A 484 -6.60 -23.81 -4.42
C PHE A 484 -7.47 -23.87 -5.67
N GLY A 485 -8.76 -23.58 -5.50
CA GLY A 485 -9.74 -23.54 -6.59
C GLY A 485 -10.66 -22.33 -6.45
N GLU A 486 -11.33 -22.00 -7.56
CA GLU A 486 -12.34 -20.95 -7.57
C GLU A 486 -13.61 -21.41 -6.83
N VAL A 487 -14.23 -20.50 -6.08
CA VAL A 487 -15.55 -20.72 -5.49
C VAL A 487 -16.59 -20.33 -6.52
N PRO A 488 -17.54 -21.22 -6.89
CA PRO A 488 -18.63 -20.89 -7.82
C PRO A 488 -19.38 -19.63 -7.40
N ASP A 489 -19.75 -18.81 -8.35
CA ASP A 489 -20.51 -17.56 -8.17
C ASP A 489 -19.81 -16.49 -7.29
N CYS A 490 -18.53 -16.67 -6.96
CA CYS A 490 -17.73 -15.70 -6.23
C CYS A 490 -17.32 -14.55 -7.16
N VAL A 491 -17.87 -13.36 -6.94
CA VAL A 491 -17.52 -12.15 -7.71
C VAL A 491 -16.46 -11.35 -6.95
N VAL A 492 -15.24 -11.33 -7.47
CA VAL A 492 -14.12 -10.57 -6.91
C VAL A 492 -14.02 -9.21 -7.60
N LYS A 493 -13.91 -8.15 -6.80
CA LYS A 493 -13.75 -6.76 -7.29
C LYS A 493 -12.48 -6.15 -6.76
N GLU A 494 -11.73 -5.47 -7.64
CA GLU A 494 -10.64 -4.60 -7.22
C GLU A 494 -11.21 -3.34 -6.56
N VAL A 495 -10.92 -3.14 -5.29
CA VAL A 495 -11.33 -1.95 -4.53
C VAL A 495 -10.11 -1.29 -3.91
N SER A 496 -9.90 0.00 -4.22
CA SER A 496 -8.83 0.79 -3.61
C SER A 496 -9.29 1.38 -2.27
N ARG A 497 -8.72 0.90 -1.18
CA ARG A 497 -8.95 1.35 0.21
C ARG A 497 -7.61 1.56 0.92
N GLY A 498 -6.72 2.34 0.30
CA GLY A 498 -5.32 2.48 0.73
C GLY A 498 -4.41 1.46 0.06
N THR A 499 -4.87 0.22 -0.05
CA THR A 499 -4.33 -0.83 -0.92
C THR A 499 -5.40 -1.30 -1.91
N VAL A 500 -4.99 -1.92 -3.01
CA VAL A 500 -5.90 -2.53 -4.01
C VAL A 500 -6.28 -3.93 -3.55
N GLN A 501 -7.42 -4.04 -2.90
CA GLN A 501 -7.88 -5.28 -2.26
C GLN A 501 -8.82 -6.10 -3.15
N PRO A 502 -8.83 -7.45 -3.02
CA PRO A 502 -9.80 -8.33 -3.65
C PRO A 502 -11.10 -8.40 -2.84
N ASP A 503 -11.97 -7.41 -2.99
CA ASP A 503 -13.26 -7.37 -2.28
C ASP A 503 -14.17 -8.52 -2.72
N GLY A 504 -14.69 -9.25 -1.75
CA GLY A 504 -15.54 -10.42 -1.98
C GLY A 504 -14.79 -11.74 -2.22
N LEU A 505 -13.44 -11.74 -2.19
CA LEU A 505 -12.64 -12.95 -2.47
C LEU A 505 -12.93 -14.06 -1.45
N LYS A 506 -13.28 -15.22 -2.00
CA LYS A 506 -13.23 -16.53 -1.33
C LYS A 506 -12.46 -17.50 -2.21
N ILE A 507 -11.69 -18.37 -1.60
CA ILE A 507 -10.93 -19.42 -2.27
C ILE A 507 -11.36 -20.77 -1.71
N ARG A 508 -11.55 -21.74 -2.58
CA ARG A 508 -11.75 -23.13 -2.22
C ARG A 508 -10.40 -23.76 -1.90
N ILE A 509 -10.30 -24.32 -0.71
CA ILE A 509 -9.09 -24.96 -0.20
C ILE A 509 -9.38 -26.44 -0.02
N SER A 510 -8.60 -27.30 -0.65
CA SER A 510 -8.63 -28.75 -0.51
C SER A 510 -7.26 -29.25 -0.03
N PRO A 511 -7.20 -30.24 0.87
CA PRO A 511 -5.92 -30.82 1.25
C PRO A 511 -5.26 -31.50 0.02
N VAL A 512 -3.93 -31.44 -0.05
CA VAL A 512 -3.17 -32.21 -1.03
C VAL A 512 -3.11 -33.65 -0.51
N GLU A 513 -3.62 -34.61 -1.29
CA GLU A 513 -3.42 -36.03 -1.01
C GLU A 513 -1.91 -36.31 -1.12
N ARG A 514 -1.26 -36.61 0.00
CA ARG A 514 0.12 -37.12 -0.04
C ARG A 514 0.03 -38.58 -0.45
N LEU A 515 0.51 -38.86 -1.66
CA LEU A 515 0.67 -40.22 -2.18
C LEU A 515 1.57 -41.09 -1.29
#